data_6f9a1b6d2e2c296d53c7531ca4a145cf
#
_entry.id   6f9a1b6d2e2c296d53c7531ca4a145cf
#
_cell.length_a   1.000
_cell.length_b   1.000
_cell.length_c   1.000
_cell.angle_alpha   90.00
_cell.angle_beta   90.00
_cell.angle_gamma   90.00
#
_symmetry.space_group_name_H-M   'P 1'
#
loop_
_entity.id
_entity.type
_entity.pdbx_description
1 polymer ?
#
loop_
_entity_poly.entity_id
_entity_poly.type
_entity_poly.pdbx_seq_one_letter_code
_entity_poly.pdbx_strand_id
1 'polypeptide(L)'
;ALAGTEPIMTFDEVLDLVAGESVGVYVETKHPSYFRGIGLDLNDLLIENLTRRNLNDRDANVIIQSMETANLKALRTRTELPLIQLMERTGAPYDLTATYDPRDYAALTTSAELAKIAEYADGIGPNKSLVIGRDKNHRLTGETGLVRAAHAAGLLVHVWTMRNENNFLPLDFKSSSDKSEAGDATAELLAFYRAGVDGVFADYTETAVSARAVHLSEAGRTSDQ
;
A
#
# COMPACT_ATOMS: atom_id res chain seq x y z
N ALA A 1 -2.95 16.55 27.68
CA ALA A 1 -2.01 15.58 27.12
C ALA A 1 -2.47 14.17 27.47
N LEU A 2 -2.74 13.33 26.45
CA LEU A 2 -3.17 11.93 26.63
C LEU A 2 -1.98 10.96 26.74
N ALA A 3 -0.75 11.47 26.88
CA ALA A 3 0.45 10.65 26.98
C ALA A 3 0.37 9.70 28.18
N GLY A 4 0.41 8.40 27.93
CA GLY A 4 0.36 7.34 28.94
C GLY A 4 -1.06 6.91 29.36
N THR A 5 -2.12 7.47 28.76
CA THR A 5 -3.51 7.03 29.01
C THR A 5 -4.01 6.05 27.96
N GLU A 6 -3.43 6.10 26.74
CA GLU A 6 -3.80 5.21 25.65
C GLU A 6 -2.66 4.21 25.37
N PRO A 7 -2.86 2.91 25.57
CA PRO A 7 -1.89 1.87 25.21
C PRO A 7 -1.81 1.67 23.69
N ILE A 8 -0.73 1.05 23.23
CA ILE A 8 -0.67 0.50 21.87
C ILE A 8 -1.61 -0.69 21.83
N MET A 9 -2.57 -0.68 20.91
CA MET A 9 -3.51 -1.78 20.71
C MET A 9 -2.80 -3.03 20.21
N THR A 10 -3.21 -4.17 20.72
CA THR A 10 -2.87 -5.48 20.15
C THR A 10 -3.65 -5.69 18.86
N PHE A 11 -3.21 -6.64 18.03
CA PHE A 11 -3.93 -6.98 16.80
C PHE A 11 -5.34 -7.52 17.09
N ASP A 12 -5.51 -8.29 18.17
CA ASP A 12 -6.82 -8.74 18.63
C ASP A 12 -7.77 -7.58 18.93
N GLU A 13 -7.30 -6.55 19.64
CA GLU A 13 -8.09 -5.37 19.97
C GLU A 13 -8.46 -4.57 18.69
N VAL A 14 -7.57 -4.51 17.69
CA VAL A 14 -7.90 -3.89 16.39
C VAL A 14 -9.00 -4.67 15.69
N LEU A 15 -8.92 -6.01 15.68
CA LEU A 15 -9.96 -6.85 15.08
C LEU A 15 -11.31 -6.72 15.81
N ASP A 16 -11.29 -6.58 17.14
CA ASP A 16 -12.50 -6.32 17.93
C ASP A 16 -13.11 -4.95 17.61
N LEU A 17 -12.28 -3.93 17.43
CA LEU A 17 -12.72 -2.58 17.10
C LEU A 17 -13.47 -2.50 15.78
N VAL A 18 -13.04 -3.27 14.77
CA VAL A 18 -13.68 -3.27 13.43
C VAL A 18 -14.75 -4.34 13.28
N ALA A 19 -14.94 -5.20 14.28
CA ALA A 19 -15.91 -6.28 14.23
C ALA A 19 -17.34 -5.73 14.10
N GLY A 20 -18.05 -6.11 13.03
CA GLY A 20 -19.40 -5.64 12.75
C GLY A 20 -19.49 -4.30 12.03
N GLU A 21 -18.35 -3.64 11.79
CA GLU A 21 -18.31 -2.42 11.00
C GLU A 21 -18.18 -2.72 9.49
N SER A 22 -18.54 -1.76 8.64
CA SER A 22 -18.42 -1.86 7.18
C SER A 22 -17.00 -1.53 6.67
N VAL A 23 -15.98 -1.77 7.49
CA VAL A 23 -14.57 -1.52 7.17
C VAL A 23 -13.78 -2.82 7.30
N GLY A 24 -12.64 -2.89 6.62
CA GLY A 24 -11.73 -4.03 6.68
C GLY A 24 -10.43 -3.69 7.40
N VAL A 25 -9.58 -4.70 7.51
CA VAL A 25 -8.24 -4.57 8.06
C VAL A 25 -7.21 -4.75 6.96
N TYR A 26 -6.25 -3.82 6.88
CA TYR A 26 -5.12 -3.90 5.96
C TYR A 26 -3.85 -4.00 6.79
N VAL A 27 -3.38 -5.24 7.04
CA VAL A 27 -2.33 -5.52 8.01
C VAL A 27 -0.97 -5.67 7.34
N GLU A 28 0.07 -5.04 7.90
CA GLU A 28 1.46 -5.20 7.47
C GLU A 28 2.22 -6.15 8.41
N THR A 29 2.85 -7.19 7.85
CA THR A 29 3.92 -7.91 8.53
C THR A 29 5.23 -7.15 8.32
N LYS A 30 5.62 -6.33 9.30
CA LYS A 30 6.78 -5.46 9.21
C LYS A 30 8.03 -6.15 9.75
N HIS A 31 9.11 -6.19 8.96
CA HIS A 31 10.38 -6.86 9.28
C HIS A 31 10.23 -8.36 9.67
N PRO A 32 9.47 -9.17 8.90
CA PRO A 32 9.15 -10.53 9.29
C PRO A 32 10.40 -11.42 9.42
N SER A 33 11.43 -11.23 8.58
CA SER A 33 12.69 -11.98 8.69
C SER A 33 13.43 -11.69 9.99
N TYR A 34 13.43 -10.44 10.46
CA TYR A 34 14.04 -10.09 11.74
C TYR A 34 13.32 -10.79 12.91
N PHE A 35 12.00 -10.69 12.96
CA PHE A 35 11.22 -11.29 14.04
C PHE A 35 11.33 -12.81 14.03
N ARG A 36 11.31 -13.45 12.88
CA ARG A 36 11.55 -14.89 12.76
C ARG A 36 12.95 -15.27 13.29
N GLY A 37 13.96 -14.45 13.02
CA GLY A 37 15.33 -14.66 13.49
C GLY A 37 15.47 -14.67 15.01
N ILE A 38 14.58 -14.03 15.74
CA ILE A 38 14.53 -14.00 17.21
C ILE A 38 13.45 -14.92 17.80
N GLY A 39 12.88 -15.81 16.99
CA GLY A 39 11.89 -16.81 17.42
C GLY A 39 10.44 -16.31 17.49
N LEU A 40 10.13 -15.16 16.89
CA LEU A 40 8.79 -14.57 16.84
C LEU A 40 8.31 -14.53 15.39
N ASP A 41 7.75 -15.64 14.88
CA ASP A 41 7.23 -15.67 13.51
C ASP A 41 5.91 -14.92 13.41
N LEU A 42 5.95 -13.76 12.72
CA LEU A 42 4.76 -12.92 12.52
C LEU A 42 3.69 -13.62 11.70
N ASN A 43 4.06 -14.52 10.78
CA ASN A 43 3.09 -15.27 9.97
C ASN A 43 2.28 -16.25 10.83
N ASP A 44 2.93 -16.92 11.79
CA ASP A 44 2.25 -17.83 12.70
C ASP A 44 1.23 -17.08 13.55
N LEU A 45 1.65 -15.99 14.18
CA LEU A 45 0.79 -15.16 15.01
C LEU A 45 -0.39 -14.55 14.21
N LEU A 46 -0.13 -14.07 13.00
CA LEU A 46 -1.15 -13.47 12.15
C LEU A 46 -2.19 -14.52 11.72
N ILE A 47 -1.75 -15.65 11.15
CA ILE A 47 -2.66 -16.68 10.66
C ILE A 47 -3.45 -17.31 11.80
N GLU A 48 -2.83 -17.55 12.97
CA GLU A 48 -3.54 -18.05 14.16
C GLU A 48 -4.66 -17.09 14.59
N ASN A 49 -4.36 -15.79 14.69
CA ASN A 49 -5.36 -14.77 15.05
C ASN A 49 -6.53 -14.72 14.06
N LEU A 50 -6.23 -14.67 12.77
CA LEU A 50 -7.26 -14.63 11.73
C LEU A 50 -8.10 -15.89 11.69
N THR A 51 -7.47 -17.06 11.82
CA THR A 51 -8.18 -18.37 11.83
C THR A 51 -9.11 -18.49 13.03
N ARG A 52 -8.64 -18.13 14.23
CA ARG A 52 -9.45 -18.18 15.47
C ARG A 52 -10.71 -17.31 15.37
N ARG A 53 -10.68 -16.24 14.55
CA ARG A 53 -11.79 -15.31 14.34
C ARG A 53 -12.60 -15.59 13.08
N ASN A 54 -12.34 -16.68 12.36
CA ASN A 54 -12.92 -17.02 11.06
C ASN A 54 -12.70 -15.91 9.99
N LEU A 55 -11.54 -15.23 10.04
CA LEU A 55 -11.10 -14.20 9.10
C LEU A 55 -10.01 -14.65 8.14
N ASN A 56 -9.57 -15.92 8.22
CA ASN A 56 -8.63 -16.50 7.26
C ASN A 56 -9.39 -17.18 6.10
N ASP A 57 -10.21 -16.39 5.43
CA ASP A 57 -11.05 -16.81 4.32
C ASP A 57 -10.97 -15.75 3.20
N ARG A 58 -11.07 -16.18 1.94
CA ARG A 58 -10.96 -15.28 0.78
C ARG A 58 -11.95 -14.12 0.79
N ASP A 59 -13.15 -14.36 1.34
CA ASP A 59 -14.24 -13.38 1.38
C ASP A 59 -14.16 -12.48 2.62
N ALA A 60 -13.20 -12.71 3.52
CA ALA A 60 -12.98 -11.83 4.67
C ALA A 60 -12.44 -10.48 4.23
N ASN A 61 -12.92 -9.41 4.87
CA ASN A 61 -12.49 -8.06 4.58
C ASN A 61 -11.10 -7.76 5.22
N VAL A 62 -10.11 -8.56 4.85
CA VAL A 62 -8.73 -8.48 5.33
C VAL A 62 -7.78 -8.52 4.14
N ILE A 63 -6.81 -7.62 4.12
CA ILE A 63 -5.70 -7.60 3.16
C ILE A 63 -4.39 -7.66 3.94
N ILE A 64 -3.43 -8.45 3.46
CA ILE A 64 -2.11 -8.58 4.09
C ILE A 64 -1.05 -7.98 3.17
N GLN A 65 -0.11 -7.21 3.73
CA GLN A 65 0.98 -6.61 2.96
C GLN A 65 2.33 -6.82 3.63
N SER A 66 3.39 -6.85 2.83
CA SER A 66 4.76 -6.93 3.32
C SER A 66 5.75 -6.34 2.31
N MET A 67 6.87 -5.81 2.82
CA MET A 67 8.03 -5.43 2.01
C MET A 67 8.84 -6.64 1.55
N GLU A 68 8.79 -7.76 2.28
CA GLU A 68 9.63 -8.93 2.03
C GLU A 68 8.93 -9.97 1.15
N THR A 69 9.57 -10.34 0.05
CA THR A 69 8.99 -11.27 -0.94
C THR A 69 8.84 -12.69 -0.41
N ALA A 70 9.84 -13.18 0.36
CA ALA A 70 9.81 -14.51 0.94
C ALA A 70 8.68 -14.66 1.97
N ASN A 71 8.35 -13.58 2.68
CA ASN A 71 7.26 -13.56 3.64
C ASN A 71 5.90 -13.78 2.95
N LEU A 72 5.63 -13.04 1.87
CA LEU A 72 4.37 -13.18 1.12
C LEU A 72 4.25 -14.55 0.46
N LYS A 73 5.34 -15.08 -0.10
CA LYS A 73 5.38 -16.45 -0.65
C LYS A 73 5.05 -17.50 0.40
N ALA A 74 5.57 -17.35 1.62
CA ALA A 74 5.23 -18.24 2.73
C ALA A 74 3.76 -18.09 3.16
N LEU A 75 3.24 -16.85 3.22
CA LEU A 75 1.83 -16.60 3.52
C LEU A 75 0.89 -17.19 2.47
N ARG A 76 1.22 -17.11 1.17
CA ARG A 76 0.38 -17.66 0.09
C ARG A 76 0.12 -19.16 0.24
N THR A 77 0.98 -19.91 0.92
CA THR A 77 0.75 -21.34 1.20
C THR A 77 -0.22 -21.59 2.37
N ARG A 78 -0.65 -20.53 3.08
CA ARG A 78 -1.41 -20.62 4.34
C ARG A 78 -2.72 -19.84 4.32
N THR A 79 -2.92 -18.97 3.31
CA THR A 79 -4.10 -18.13 3.20
C THR A 79 -4.47 -17.86 1.74
N GLU A 80 -5.77 -17.71 1.50
CA GLU A 80 -6.32 -17.21 0.25
C GLU A 80 -6.64 -15.69 0.30
N LEU A 81 -6.38 -15.04 1.42
CA LEU A 81 -6.54 -13.60 1.58
C LEU A 81 -5.70 -12.83 0.54
N PRO A 82 -6.15 -11.65 0.10
CA PRO A 82 -5.36 -10.80 -0.77
C PRO A 82 -4.01 -10.43 -0.14
N LEU A 83 -2.93 -10.68 -0.89
CA LEU A 83 -1.55 -10.35 -0.50
C LEU A 83 -1.00 -9.24 -1.39
N ILE A 84 -0.36 -8.24 -0.78
CA ILE A 84 0.18 -7.09 -1.49
C ILE A 84 1.69 -6.96 -1.25
N GLN A 85 2.46 -6.95 -2.34
CA GLN A 85 3.90 -6.70 -2.30
C GLN A 85 4.17 -5.20 -2.21
N LEU A 86 4.65 -4.75 -1.06
CA LEU A 86 5.05 -3.35 -0.88
C LEU A 86 6.38 -3.06 -1.59
N MET A 87 6.50 -1.86 -2.16
CA MET A 87 7.70 -1.39 -2.85
C MET A 87 8.05 0.03 -2.43
N GLU A 88 9.28 0.21 -1.94
CA GLU A 88 9.84 1.53 -1.64
C GLU A 88 10.44 2.14 -2.91
N ARG A 89 10.64 3.45 -2.89
CA ARG A 89 11.23 4.22 -3.99
C ARG A 89 12.66 3.78 -4.34
N THR A 90 13.43 3.42 -3.33
CA THR A 90 14.85 3.03 -3.46
C THR A 90 15.19 1.91 -2.49
N GLY A 91 16.31 1.24 -2.71
CA GLY A 91 16.73 0.11 -1.89
C GLY A 91 16.12 -1.20 -2.38
N ALA A 92 16.13 -2.22 -1.52
CA ALA A 92 15.68 -3.57 -1.84
C ALA A 92 14.92 -4.18 -0.65
N PRO A 93 14.03 -5.18 -0.88
CA PRO A 93 13.49 -6.01 0.17
C PRO A 93 14.61 -6.62 1.02
N TYR A 94 14.42 -6.63 2.34
CA TYR A 94 15.46 -7.11 3.26
C TYR A 94 15.81 -8.58 3.03
N ASP A 95 14.83 -9.43 2.76
CA ASP A 95 15.03 -10.85 2.47
C ASP A 95 15.88 -11.09 1.22
N LEU A 96 15.74 -10.26 0.18
CA LEU A 96 16.58 -10.32 -1.00
C LEU A 96 18.02 -9.89 -0.66
N THR A 97 18.18 -8.80 0.09
CA THR A 97 19.49 -8.34 0.53
C THR A 97 20.19 -9.38 1.42
N ALA A 98 19.48 -10.00 2.34
CA ALA A 98 19.99 -11.01 3.25
C ALA A 98 20.43 -12.31 2.54
N THR A 99 19.86 -12.58 1.37
CA THR A 99 20.21 -13.75 0.54
C THR A 99 21.13 -13.42 -0.62
N TYR A 100 21.69 -12.20 -0.67
CA TYR A 100 22.54 -11.70 -1.75
C TYR A 100 21.86 -11.70 -3.13
N ASP A 101 20.55 -11.64 -3.19
CA ASP A 101 19.80 -11.45 -4.41
C ASP A 101 20.01 -9.99 -4.91
N PRO A 102 20.42 -9.78 -6.17
CA PRO A 102 20.77 -8.45 -6.67
C PRO A 102 19.56 -7.55 -6.96
N ARG A 103 18.34 -8.08 -6.86
CA ARG A 103 17.13 -7.30 -7.19
C ARG A 103 16.83 -6.25 -6.13
N ASP A 104 16.64 -5.04 -6.58
CA ASP A 104 16.14 -3.92 -5.82
C ASP A 104 14.64 -3.67 -6.11
N TYR A 105 14.04 -2.65 -5.47
CA TYR A 105 12.64 -2.30 -5.75
C TYR A 105 12.42 -1.83 -7.19
N ALA A 106 13.41 -1.20 -7.83
CA ALA A 106 13.29 -0.81 -9.24
C ALA A 106 13.22 -2.03 -10.16
N ALA A 107 14.01 -3.07 -9.89
CA ALA A 107 13.94 -4.33 -10.61
C ALA A 107 12.54 -4.98 -10.49
N LEU A 108 11.93 -4.93 -9.30
CA LEU A 108 10.60 -5.50 -9.05
C LEU A 108 9.47 -4.80 -9.83
N THR A 109 9.69 -3.57 -10.33
CA THR A 109 8.69 -2.86 -11.16
C THR A 109 8.69 -3.26 -12.63
N THR A 110 9.63 -4.11 -13.07
CA THR A 110 9.67 -4.59 -14.47
C THR A 110 8.54 -5.57 -14.76
N SER A 111 8.04 -5.60 -16.00
CA SER A 111 6.96 -6.52 -16.39
C SER A 111 7.29 -7.99 -16.09
N ALA A 112 8.56 -8.39 -16.23
CA ALA A 112 8.99 -9.76 -15.93
C ALA A 112 8.91 -10.09 -14.44
N GLU A 113 9.27 -9.16 -13.55
CA GLU A 113 9.15 -9.37 -12.10
C GLU A 113 7.70 -9.22 -11.62
N LEU A 114 6.91 -8.32 -12.21
CA LEU A 114 5.48 -8.22 -11.92
C LEU A 114 4.74 -9.52 -12.24
N ALA A 115 5.07 -10.20 -13.35
CA ALA A 115 4.52 -11.52 -13.65
C ALA A 115 4.88 -12.56 -12.58
N LYS A 116 6.10 -12.52 -12.01
CA LYS A 116 6.49 -13.41 -10.90
C LYS A 116 5.81 -13.04 -9.58
N ILE A 117 5.56 -11.73 -9.34
CA ILE A 117 4.82 -11.27 -8.17
C ILE A 117 3.39 -11.79 -8.22
N ALA A 118 2.76 -11.81 -9.39
CA ALA A 118 1.41 -12.35 -9.58
C ALA A 118 1.27 -13.86 -9.26
N GLU A 119 2.39 -14.61 -9.16
CA GLU A 119 2.37 -16.00 -8.72
C GLU A 119 2.06 -16.16 -7.22
N TYR A 120 2.29 -15.11 -6.41
CA TYR A 120 2.14 -15.19 -4.95
C TYR A 120 1.38 -14.02 -4.33
N ALA A 121 1.16 -12.93 -5.04
CA ALA A 121 0.45 -11.74 -4.55
C ALA A 121 -0.67 -11.34 -5.50
N ASP A 122 -1.69 -10.68 -4.96
CA ASP A 122 -2.86 -10.21 -5.70
C ASP A 122 -2.68 -8.74 -6.15
N GLY A 123 -1.65 -8.06 -5.63
CA GLY A 123 -1.35 -6.70 -6.00
C GLY A 123 0.01 -6.21 -5.52
N ILE A 124 0.32 -4.99 -5.90
CA ILE A 124 1.50 -4.25 -5.44
C ILE A 124 1.09 -3.00 -4.66
N GLY A 125 1.89 -2.65 -3.65
CA GLY A 125 1.77 -1.42 -2.89
C GLY A 125 3.00 -0.53 -3.11
N PRO A 126 3.09 0.22 -4.22
CA PRO A 126 4.25 1.03 -4.52
C PRO A 126 4.23 2.37 -3.76
N ASN A 127 5.43 2.85 -3.37
CA ASN A 127 5.61 4.25 -3.05
C ASN A 127 5.09 5.12 -4.20
N LYS A 128 4.36 6.18 -3.90
CA LYS A 128 3.69 7.04 -4.89
C LYS A 128 4.62 7.56 -6.00
N SER A 129 5.90 7.77 -5.72
CA SER A 129 6.87 8.22 -6.73
C SER A 129 7.27 7.14 -7.76
N LEU A 130 6.90 5.87 -7.53
CA LEU A 130 7.04 4.80 -8.52
C LEU A 130 5.89 4.80 -9.54
N VAL A 131 4.76 5.43 -9.22
CA VAL A 131 3.57 5.54 -10.10
C VAL A 131 3.61 6.81 -10.91
N ILE A 132 3.77 7.97 -10.24
CA ILE A 132 3.96 9.26 -10.89
C ILE A 132 5.33 9.79 -10.47
N GLY A 133 6.23 9.91 -11.43
CA GLY A 133 7.60 10.32 -11.19
C GLY A 133 7.72 11.78 -10.72
N ARG A 134 8.82 12.12 -10.07
CA ARG A 134 9.18 13.48 -9.68
C ARG A 134 10.58 13.83 -10.16
N ASP A 135 10.76 15.04 -10.67
CA ASP A 135 12.06 15.56 -11.06
C ASP A 135 12.91 16.01 -9.83
N LYS A 136 14.12 16.53 -10.10
CA LYS A 136 15.02 17.05 -9.06
C LYS A 136 14.46 18.25 -8.28
N ASN A 137 13.45 18.92 -8.82
CA ASN A 137 12.75 20.04 -8.17
C ASN A 137 11.46 19.59 -7.48
N HIS A 138 11.26 18.28 -7.36
CA HIS A 138 10.04 17.68 -6.80
C HIS A 138 8.76 18.00 -7.56
N ARG A 139 8.83 18.31 -8.88
CA ARG A 139 7.68 18.46 -9.76
C ARG A 139 7.31 17.13 -10.37
N LEU A 140 6.01 16.94 -10.61
CA LEU A 140 5.53 15.75 -11.30
C LEU A 140 6.07 15.67 -12.73
N THR A 141 6.51 14.48 -13.14
CA THR A 141 7.03 14.21 -14.50
C THR A 141 6.08 13.35 -15.34
N GLY A 142 4.94 12.92 -14.75
CA GLY A 142 3.96 12.05 -15.39
C GLY A 142 4.06 10.60 -14.95
N GLU A 143 3.18 9.79 -15.48
CA GLU A 143 3.06 8.37 -15.17
C GLU A 143 4.28 7.57 -15.65
N THR A 144 4.74 6.63 -14.82
CA THR A 144 5.86 5.74 -15.15
C THR A 144 5.44 4.55 -16.03
N GLY A 145 4.14 4.28 -16.13
CA GLY A 145 3.59 3.07 -16.77
C GLY A 145 3.48 1.87 -15.83
N LEU A 146 3.86 1.99 -14.56
CA LEU A 146 3.81 0.88 -13.59
C LEU A 146 2.40 0.34 -13.39
N VAL A 147 1.38 1.20 -13.27
CA VAL A 147 -0.01 0.78 -13.09
C VAL A 147 -0.45 -0.10 -14.26
N ARG A 148 -0.24 0.34 -15.49
CA ARG A 148 -0.59 -0.44 -16.68
C ARG A 148 0.16 -1.78 -16.74
N ALA A 149 1.45 -1.81 -16.36
CA ALA A 149 2.23 -3.03 -16.35
C ALA A 149 1.76 -4.01 -15.26
N ALA A 150 1.37 -3.50 -14.08
CA ALA A 150 0.81 -4.29 -13.00
C ALA A 150 -0.54 -4.89 -13.39
N HIS A 151 -1.45 -4.09 -13.94
CA HIS A 151 -2.75 -4.56 -14.44
C HIS A 151 -2.59 -5.61 -15.55
N ALA A 152 -1.61 -5.45 -16.45
CA ALA A 152 -1.32 -6.46 -17.47
C ALA A 152 -0.84 -7.79 -16.89
N ALA A 153 -0.27 -7.79 -15.68
CA ALA A 153 0.10 -8.98 -14.93
C ALA A 153 -1.04 -9.48 -14.00
N GLY A 154 -2.21 -8.82 -14.00
CA GLY A 154 -3.35 -9.17 -13.13
C GLY A 154 -3.21 -8.68 -11.68
N LEU A 155 -2.32 -7.73 -11.41
CA LEU A 155 -2.05 -7.18 -10.08
C LEU A 155 -2.80 -5.88 -9.84
N LEU A 156 -3.44 -5.76 -8.68
CA LEU A 156 -3.96 -4.48 -8.18
C LEU A 156 -2.81 -3.53 -7.77
N VAL A 157 -3.08 -2.23 -7.76
CA VAL A 157 -2.11 -1.19 -7.37
C VAL A 157 -2.68 -0.33 -6.25
N HIS A 158 -2.15 -0.48 -5.02
CA HIS A 158 -2.52 0.30 -3.85
C HIS A 158 -1.35 1.19 -3.42
N VAL A 159 -1.41 2.46 -3.82
CA VAL A 159 -0.29 3.40 -3.65
C VAL A 159 -0.26 4.03 -2.25
N TRP A 160 0.92 4.30 -1.70
CA TRP A 160 1.13 4.92 -0.38
C TRP A 160 2.19 6.01 -0.41
N THR A 161 2.15 6.99 0.49
CA THR A 161 1.08 7.43 1.37
C THR A 161 0.68 8.85 0.97
N MET A 162 -0.60 9.09 0.81
CA MET A 162 -1.14 10.42 0.52
C MET A 162 -1.27 11.22 1.81
N ARG A 163 -0.82 12.47 1.79
CA ARG A 163 -0.79 13.37 2.94
C ARG A 163 -1.12 14.79 2.52
N ASN A 164 -1.74 15.54 3.40
CA ASN A 164 -2.20 16.88 3.09
C ASN A 164 -1.09 17.93 3.18
N GLU A 165 -0.05 17.69 3.99
CA GLU A 165 0.97 18.69 4.28
C GLU A 165 1.93 18.91 3.10
N ASN A 166 2.32 20.14 2.88
CA ASN A 166 3.28 20.58 1.85
C ASN A 166 4.59 19.77 1.86
N ASN A 167 5.01 19.26 3.03
CA ASN A 167 6.23 18.45 3.14
C ASN A 167 6.21 17.21 2.24
N PHE A 168 5.03 16.64 1.99
CA PHE A 168 4.86 15.39 1.27
C PHE A 168 4.34 15.55 -0.16
N LEU A 169 3.82 16.74 -0.47
CA LEU A 169 3.28 17.06 -1.79
C LEU A 169 4.39 17.36 -2.81
N PRO A 170 4.15 17.09 -4.10
CA PRO A 170 4.98 17.63 -5.17
C PRO A 170 4.88 19.17 -5.20
N LEU A 171 5.88 19.81 -5.77
CA LEU A 171 5.92 21.29 -5.83
C LEU A 171 4.67 21.86 -6.53
N ASP A 172 4.11 21.11 -7.46
CA ASP A 172 2.93 21.51 -8.25
C ASP A 172 1.67 21.73 -7.40
N PHE A 173 1.59 21.10 -6.22
CA PHE A 173 0.41 21.11 -5.37
C PHE A 173 0.66 21.72 -3.99
N LYS A 174 1.85 22.31 -3.77
CA LYS A 174 2.12 23.03 -2.53
C LYS A 174 1.41 24.39 -2.51
N SER A 175 0.82 24.73 -1.37
CA SER A 175 0.21 26.04 -1.14
C SER A 175 1.25 27.11 -0.78
N SER A 176 2.33 26.70 -0.10
CA SER A 176 3.40 27.57 0.40
C SER A 176 4.71 26.83 0.62
N SER A 177 5.72 27.50 1.13
CA SER A 177 6.99 26.91 1.58
C SER A 177 6.92 26.31 2.98
N ASP A 178 5.89 26.59 3.76
CA ASP A 178 5.70 25.98 5.09
C ASP A 178 5.34 24.51 4.93
N LYS A 179 6.21 23.67 5.51
CA LYS A 179 6.09 22.21 5.40
C LYS A 179 4.89 21.62 6.13
N SER A 180 4.42 22.30 7.17
CA SER A 180 3.32 21.86 8.03
C SER A 180 1.94 22.30 7.53
N GLU A 181 1.88 23.31 6.66
CA GLU A 181 0.62 23.75 6.06
C GLU A 181 0.10 22.71 5.06
N ALA A 182 -1.22 22.64 4.93
CA ALA A 182 -1.86 21.84 3.92
C ALA A 182 -1.73 22.46 2.53
N GLY A 183 -1.42 21.64 1.54
CA GLY A 183 -1.48 22.01 0.13
C GLY A 183 -2.68 21.37 -0.57
N ASP A 184 -2.63 21.30 -1.90
CA ASP A 184 -3.70 20.70 -2.71
C ASP A 184 -3.52 19.17 -2.82
N ALA A 185 -3.75 18.47 -1.72
CA ALA A 185 -3.73 17.01 -1.68
C ALA A 185 -4.85 16.37 -2.53
N THR A 186 -5.96 17.10 -2.72
CA THR A 186 -7.05 16.65 -3.59
C THR A 186 -6.58 16.53 -5.03
N ALA A 187 -5.85 17.52 -5.54
CA ALA A 187 -5.29 17.47 -6.89
C ALA A 187 -4.25 16.33 -7.03
N GLU A 188 -3.41 16.09 -6.02
CA GLU A 188 -2.51 14.92 -6.03
C GLU A 188 -3.31 13.61 -6.11
N LEU A 189 -4.30 13.41 -5.24
CA LEU A 189 -5.16 12.22 -5.23
C LEU A 189 -5.85 11.99 -6.58
N LEU A 190 -6.42 13.05 -7.17
CA LEU A 190 -7.06 12.96 -8.48
C LEU A 190 -6.08 12.56 -9.58
N ALA A 191 -4.81 13.02 -9.52
CA ALA A 191 -3.80 12.59 -10.48
C ALA A 191 -3.54 11.08 -10.37
N PHE A 192 -3.47 10.51 -9.16
CA PHE A 192 -3.29 9.08 -8.96
C PHE A 192 -4.52 8.25 -9.35
N TYR A 193 -5.73 8.70 -9.02
CA TYR A 193 -6.94 8.01 -9.47
C TYR A 193 -7.07 8.00 -11.00
N ARG A 194 -6.72 9.11 -11.68
CA ARG A 194 -6.69 9.17 -13.16
C ARG A 194 -5.59 8.30 -13.77
N ALA A 195 -4.47 8.08 -13.06
CA ALA A 195 -3.45 7.12 -13.44
C ALA A 195 -3.91 5.66 -13.31
N GLY A 196 -5.10 5.41 -12.75
CA GLY A 196 -5.74 4.11 -12.69
C GLY A 196 -5.34 3.26 -11.47
N VAL A 197 -4.86 3.86 -10.36
CA VAL A 197 -4.62 3.09 -9.13
C VAL A 197 -5.93 2.57 -8.55
N ASP A 198 -5.89 1.34 -8.01
CA ASP A 198 -7.07 0.67 -7.44
C ASP A 198 -7.36 1.09 -6.00
N GLY A 199 -6.34 1.58 -5.29
CA GLY A 199 -6.48 2.07 -3.94
C GLY A 199 -5.36 3.01 -3.53
N VAL A 200 -5.60 3.76 -2.45
CA VAL A 200 -4.62 4.66 -1.85
C VAL A 200 -4.58 4.50 -0.33
N PHE A 201 -3.39 4.61 0.24
CA PHE A 201 -3.22 4.86 1.67
C PHE A 201 -3.16 6.37 1.90
N ALA A 202 -3.95 6.86 2.83
CA ALA A 202 -4.00 8.28 3.16
C ALA A 202 -4.07 8.49 4.69
N ASP A 203 -3.25 9.42 5.20
CA ASP A 203 -3.30 9.81 6.60
C ASP A 203 -4.56 10.64 6.91
N TYR A 204 -5.16 11.25 5.87
CA TYR A 204 -6.40 12.03 5.94
C TYR A 204 -7.49 11.35 5.11
N THR A 205 -8.20 10.42 5.72
CA THR A 205 -9.21 9.59 5.05
C THR A 205 -10.30 10.41 4.38
N GLU A 206 -10.78 11.49 5.02
CA GLU A 206 -11.81 12.37 4.48
C GLU A 206 -11.39 12.99 3.14
N THR A 207 -10.13 13.47 3.04
CA THR A 207 -9.57 14.04 1.80
C THR A 207 -9.56 13.00 0.68
N ALA A 208 -9.13 11.76 0.98
CA ALA A 208 -9.05 10.69 0.00
C ALA A 208 -10.44 10.24 -0.47
N VAL A 209 -11.41 10.09 0.45
CA VAL A 209 -12.79 9.71 0.12
C VAL A 209 -13.47 10.78 -0.72
N SER A 210 -13.30 12.06 -0.38
CA SER A 210 -13.85 13.19 -1.14
C SER A 210 -13.27 13.26 -2.54
N ALA A 211 -11.96 13.12 -2.70
CA ALA A 211 -11.31 13.10 -4.00
C ALA A 211 -11.77 11.91 -4.87
N ARG A 212 -11.95 10.72 -4.26
CA ARG A 212 -12.51 9.55 -4.95
C ARG A 212 -13.92 9.80 -5.47
N ALA A 213 -14.77 10.44 -4.66
CA ALA A 213 -16.14 10.77 -5.09
C ALA A 213 -16.16 11.73 -6.29
N VAL A 214 -15.24 12.72 -6.32
CA VAL A 214 -15.05 13.61 -7.48
C VAL A 214 -14.63 12.81 -8.71
N HIS A 215 -13.61 11.97 -8.59
CA HIS A 215 -13.11 11.14 -9.70
C HIS A 215 -14.21 10.25 -10.29
N LEU A 216 -14.98 9.54 -9.46
CA LEU A 216 -16.07 8.68 -9.91
C LEU A 216 -17.17 9.47 -10.62
N SER A 217 -17.48 10.69 -10.15
CA SER A 217 -18.47 11.56 -10.80
C SER A 217 -18.00 12.08 -12.17
N GLU A 218 -16.69 12.27 -12.35
CA GLU A 218 -16.10 12.63 -13.65
C GLU A 218 -16.16 11.45 -14.62
N ALA A 219 -15.81 10.24 -14.17
CA ALA A 219 -15.84 9.03 -14.99
C ALA A 219 -17.26 8.66 -15.44
N GLY A 220 -18.27 8.79 -14.59
CA GLY A 220 -19.67 8.56 -14.96
C GLY A 220 -20.18 9.52 -16.03
N ARG A 221 -19.73 10.76 -16.04
CA ARG A 221 -20.11 11.75 -17.08
C ARG A 221 -19.50 11.50 -18.44
N THR A 222 -18.35 10.81 -18.50
CA THR A 222 -17.69 10.47 -19.79
C THR A 222 -18.25 9.22 -20.44
N SER A 223 -18.95 8.36 -19.69
CA SER A 223 -19.59 7.15 -20.23
C SER A 223 -20.98 7.42 -20.87
N ASP A 224 -21.56 8.59 -20.64
CA ASP A 224 -22.89 9.00 -21.14
C ASP A 224 -22.82 9.89 -22.39
N GLN A 225 -21.65 10.08 -23.00
CA GLN A 225 -21.40 10.80 -24.25
C GLN A 225 -20.91 9.86 -25.35
#